data_0411a140654b96afd146653d1954195e
#
_entry.id   0411a140654b96afd146653d1954195e
#
_cell.length_a   1.000
_cell.length_b   1.000
_cell.length_c   1.000
_cell.angle_alpha   90.00
_cell.angle_beta   90.00
_cell.angle_gamma   90.00
#
_symmetry.space_group_name_H-M   'P 1'
#
loop_
_entity.id
_entity.type
_entity.pdbx_description
1 polymer ?
#
loop_
_entity_poly.entity_id
_entity_poly.type
_entity_poly.pdbx_seq_one_letter_code
_entity_poly.pdbx_strand_id
1 'polypeptide(L)'
;NLIDVLFYHYSNNEDEDVSFDTVIIDEAARVAPMDLLVAMVLAKRRIILVGDHRQLPHMVDEEVIKKSDLSENEYINESIFGYLKKRAKKLETYDNIKRAITLNNQYRTHPMLGKFVSDNFYKKHGESFDSPLGTTIGKVEDYFNQRLEGIENTPAIWLDVSNKECKEQRAWSRKCEAQKIVEYLKKWIFSKEGEDLTFGIITFYRNQVNLINNLIKEQFTKEERDIINRRLSDGSERLRVGTVDSFQGMEFDIVFLSIVRSRDIKTISDKLKDYNLFGFLVSKNRLCVSMSRQKKSLIVVGDKE
;
A
#
# COMPACT_ATOMS: atom_id res chain seq x y z
N ASN A 1 -7.58 14.07 15.41
CA ASN A 1 -7.15 14.77 14.23
C ASN A 1 -6.49 16.08 14.65
N LEU A 2 -5.40 16.52 13.96
CA LEU A 2 -4.70 17.76 14.30
C LEU A 2 -5.64 18.98 14.26
N ILE A 3 -6.53 19.00 13.29
CA ILE A 3 -7.55 20.03 13.13
C ILE A 3 -8.49 20.07 14.33
N ASP A 4 -8.91 18.93 14.87
CA ASP A 4 -9.78 18.84 16.03
C ASP A 4 -9.06 19.33 17.30
N VAL A 5 -7.77 19.05 17.44
CA VAL A 5 -6.94 19.55 18.55
C VAL A 5 -6.77 21.07 18.46
N LEU A 6 -6.56 21.62 17.27
CA LEU A 6 -6.46 23.05 17.04
C LEU A 6 -7.78 23.75 17.32
N PHE A 7 -8.90 23.24 16.82
CA PHE A 7 -10.23 23.80 17.10
C PHE A 7 -10.54 23.79 18.61
N TYR A 8 -10.23 22.72 19.30
CA TYR A 8 -10.40 22.63 20.75
C TYR A 8 -9.56 23.68 21.48
N HIS A 9 -8.32 23.89 21.08
CA HIS A 9 -7.42 24.85 21.69
C HIS A 9 -7.85 26.30 21.44
N TYR A 10 -8.17 26.64 20.21
CA TYR A 10 -8.71 27.96 19.84
C TYR A 10 -10.05 28.30 20.50
N SER A 11 -10.91 27.29 20.71
CA SER A 11 -12.22 27.50 21.36
C SER A 11 -12.12 27.72 22.88
N ASN A 12 -11.01 27.32 23.52
CA ASN A 12 -10.84 27.39 24.97
C ASN A 12 -9.80 28.41 25.44
N ASN A 13 -8.92 28.89 24.54
CA ASN A 13 -7.84 29.85 24.87
C ASN A 13 -7.76 30.92 23.78
N GLU A 14 -8.52 32.00 23.93
CA GLU A 14 -8.61 33.07 22.91
C GLU A 14 -7.31 33.88 22.71
N ASP A 15 -6.29 33.76 23.57
CA ASP A 15 -5.09 34.61 23.57
C ASP A 15 -3.75 33.88 23.34
N GLU A 16 -3.70 32.56 23.13
CA GLU A 16 -2.45 31.84 22.88
C GLU A 16 -2.29 31.38 21.42
N ASP A 17 -1.34 31.96 20.70
CA ASP A 17 -0.88 31.47 19.40
C ASP A 17 -0.30 30.05 19.52
N VAL A 18 -1.04 29.04 19.11
CA VAL A 18 -0.53 27.66 19.04
C VAL A 18 0.54 27.58 17.97
N SER A 19 1.78 27.42 18.39
CA SER A 19 2.90 27.30 17.47
C SER A 19 4.04 26.48 18.09
N PHE A 20 4.80 25.81 17.24
CA PHE A 20 5.88 24.90 17.61
C PHE A 20 7.19 25.35 16.95
N ASP A 21 8.31 25.15 17.63
CA ASP A 21 9.61 25.43 17.01
C ASP A 21 9.86 24.56 15.77
N THR A 22 9.43 23.29 15.84
CA THR A 22 9.58 22.33 14.75
C THR A 22 8.30 21.52 14.61
N VAL A 23 7.79 21.41 13.38
CA VAL A 23 6.66 20.55 13.01
C VAL A 23 7.18 19.42 12.13
N ILE A 24 6.89 18.17 12.50
CA ILE A 24 7.24 16.97 11.74
C ILE A 24 5.93 16.35 11.24
N ILE A 25 5.82 16.17 9.93
CA ILE A 25 4.63 15.59 9.29
C ILE A 25 5.04 14.30 8.61
N ASP A 26 4.55 13.18 9.14
CA ASP A 26 4.74 11.86 8.54
C ASP A 26 3.63 11.57 7.52
N GLU A 27 3.91 10.65 6.59
CA GLU A 27 3.03 10.34 5.43
C GLU A 27 2.61 11.59 4.62
N ALA A 28 3.46 12.61 4.58
CA ALA A 28 3.16 13.92 3.99
C ALA A 28 2.78 13.86 2.50
N ALA A 29 3.20 12.82 1.78
CA ALA A 29 2.83 12.61 0.37
C ALA A 29 1.35 12.27 0.17
N ARG A 30 0.67 11.78 1.22
CA ARG A 30 -0.74 11.38 1.22
C ARG A 30 -1.69 12.47 1.71
N VAL A 31 -1.15 13.44 2.43
CA VAL A 31 -1.96 14.51 3.03
C VAL A 31 -2.50 15.43 1.94
N ALA A 32 -3.78 15.80 2.03
CA ALA A 32 -4.35 16.78 1.12
C ALA A 32 -3.61 18.13 1.25
N PRO A 33 -3.45 18.89 0.16
CA PRO A 33 -2.67 20.13 0.16
C PRO A 33 -3.06 21.11 1.26
N MET A 34 -4.36 21.32 1.49
CA MET A 34 -4.85 22.26 2.50
C MET A 34 -4.52 21.78 3.93
N ASP A 35 -4.72 20.49 4.22
CA ASP A 35 -4.41 19.93 5.53
C ASP A 35 -2.90 19.99 5.83
N LEU A 36 -2.07 19.77 4.80
CA LEU A 36 -0.63 19.89 4.93
C LEU A 36 -0.22 21.35 5.26
N LEU A 37 -0.80 22.33 4.56
CA LEU A 37 -0.52 23.74 4.81
C LEU A 37 -0.97 24.17 6.22
N VAL A 38 -2.13 23.73 6.68
CA VAL A 38 -2.61 24.01 8.06
C VAL A 38 -1.61 23.50 9.10
N ALA A 39 -1.06 22.32 8.91
CA ALA A 39 -0.02 21.81 9.83
C ALA A 39 1.30 22.61 9.71
N MET A 40 1.69 23.00 8.50
CA MET A 40 2.96 23.71 8.26
C MET A 40 2.98 25.12 8.87
N VAL A 41 1.87 25.85 8.87
CA VAL A 41 1.82 27.23 9.42
C VAL A 41 2.03 27.28 10.93
N LEU A 42 1.93 26.16 11.64
CA LEU A 42 2.19 26.09 13.08
C LEU A 42 3.69 26.07 13.42
N ALA A 43 4.57 25.95 12.42
CA ALA A 43 6.01 25.92 12.65
C ALA A 43 6.62 27.30 12.70
N LYS A 44 7.24 27.67 13.83
CA LYS A 44 8.01 28.93 13.96
C LYS A 44 9.35 28.92 13.22
N ARG A 45 10.04 27.77 13.18
CA ARG A 45 11.42 27.69 12.71
C ARG A 45 11.67 26.60 11.68
N ARG A 46 11.09 25.41 11.84
CA ARG A 46 11.46 24.25 11.04
C ARG A 46 10.26 23.39 10.70
N ILE A 47 10.19 22.97 9.45
CA ILE A 47 9.22 21.99 8.95
C ILE A 47 10.00 20.79 8.42
N ILE A 48 9.64 19.58 8.86
CA ILE A 48 10.21 18.32 8.39
C ILE A 48 9.05 17.50 7.81
N LEU A 49 9.10 17.26 6.50
CA LEU A 49 8.13 16.43 5.80
C LEU A 49 8.76 15.06 5.55
N VAL A 50 8.11 14.02 6.03
CA VAL A 50 8.49 12.62 5.78
C VAL A 50 7.40 12.00 4.91
N GLY A 51 7.77 11.27 3.85
CA GLY A 51 6.78 10.68 2.97
C GLY A 51 7.38 9.99 1.75
N ASP A 52 6.53 9.26 1.05
CA ASP A 52 6.88 8.54 -0.16
C ASP A 52 5.92 8.87 -1.30
N HIS A 53 6.39 9.69 -2.23
CA HIS A 53 5.61 10.13 -3.39
C HIS A 53 5.51 9.06 -4.51
N ARG A 54 6.12 7.89 -4.33
CA ARG A 54 5.95 6.72 -5.21
C ARG A 54 4.80 5.82 -4.75
N GLN A 55 4.38 5.97 -3.50
CA GLN A 55 3.16 5.34 -2.97
C GLN A 55 1.94 6.19 -3.32
N LEU A 56 0.78 5.87 -2.74
CA LEU A 56 -0.48 6.54 -3.08
C LEU A 56 -0.41 8.04 -2.76
N PRO A 57 -0.76 8.91 -3.73
CA PRO A 57 -0.97 10.32 -3.46
C PRO A 57 -2.25 10.52 -2.65
N HIS A 58 -2.50 11.77 -2.23
CA HIS A 58 -3.82 12.15 -1.70
C HIS A 58 -4.93 11.85 -2.71
N MET A 59 -6.10 11.49 -2.21
CA MET A 59 -7.27 11.28 -3.07
C MET A 59 -7.77 12.64 -3.56
N VAL A 60 -7.75 12.83 -4.86
CA VAL A 60 -8.40 13.99 -5.51
C VAL A 60 -9.78 13.54 -5.94
N ASP A 61 -10.80 14.35 -5.64
CA ASP A 61 -12.16 14.08 -6.10
C ASP A 61 -12.19 14.18 -7.64
N GLU A 62 -12.57 13.10 -8.30
CA GLU A 62 -12.63 13.04 -9.76
C GLU A 62 -13.63 14.07 -10.33
N GLU A 63 -14.66 14.47 -9.56
CA GLU A 63 -15.59 15.51 -9.98
C GLU A 63 -14.92 16.89 -10.03
N VAL A 64 -13.98 17.16 -9.12
CA VAL A 64 -13.22 18.42 -9.10
C VAL A 64 -12.28 18.47 -10.30
N ILE A 65 -11.64 17.36 -10.66
CA ILE A 65 -10.77 17.29 -11.85
C ILE A 65 -11.57 17.49 -13.14
N LYS A 66 -12.76 16.89 -13.24
CA LYS A 66 -13.62 17.00 -14.44
C LYS A 66 -14.24 18.38 -14.62
N LYS A 67 -14.50 19.10 -13.54
CA LYS A 67 -15.11 20.45 -13.56
C LYS A 67 -14.08 21.56 -13.74
N SER A 68 -12.82 21.29 -13.50
CA SER A 68 -11.74 22.25 -13.73
C SER A 68 -11.11 21.95 -15.09
N ASP A 69 -10.88 22.98 -15.92
CA ASP A 69 -10.05 22.89 -17.15
C ASP A 69 -8.57 22.50 -16.87
N LEU A 70 -8.33 21.94 -15.72
CA LEU A 70 -7.03 21.59 -15.16
C LEU A 70 -6.59 20.16 -15.55
N SER A 71 -7.37 19.47 -16.40
CA SER A 71 -7.08 18.08 -16.84
C SER A 71 -5.71 17.90 -17.53
N GLU A 72 -5.08 18.98 -17.98
CA GLU A 72 -3.76 18.99 -18.60
C GLU A 72 -2.62 19.40 -17.64
N ASN A 73 -2.93 19.87 -16.43
CA ASN A 73 -1.90 20.28 -15.49
C ASN A 73 -1.31 19.10 -14.71
N GLU A 74 -0.08 18.72 -15.01
CA GLU A 74 0.72 17.74 -14.25
C GLU A 74 0.74 17.99 -12.72
N TYR A 75 0.52 19.23 -12.31
CA TYR A 75 0.56 19.66 -10.90
C TYR A 75 -0.59 19.13 -10.03
N ILE A 76 -1.74 18.79 -10.61
CA ILE A 76 -2.89 18.27 -9.85
C ILE A 76 -2.68 16.80 -9.47
N ASN A 77 -1.97 16.07 -10.30
CA ASN A 77 -1.66 14.67 -10.09
C ASN A 77 -0.41 14.47 -9.22
N GLU A 78 0.36 15.52 -8.96
CA GLU A 78 1.54 15.49 -8.09
C GLU A 78 1.15 15.93 -6.68
N SER A 79 1.53 15.15 -5.66
CA SER A 79 1.37 15.59 -4.28
C SER A 79 2.19 16.87 -4.03
N ILE A 80 1.68 17.76 -3.18
CA ILE A 80 2.43 18.96 -2.76
C ILE A 80 3.79 18.59 -2.17
N PHE A 81 3.89 17.42 -1.52
CA PHE A 81 5.14 16.85 -1.04
C PHE A 81 6.16 16.62 -2.18
N GLY A 82 5.73 15.99 -3.28
CA GLY A 82 6.57 15.77 -4.46
C GLY A 82 7.04 17.08 -5.08
N TYR A 83 6.14 18.04 -5.21
CA TYR A 83 6.47 19.39 -5.69
C TYR A 83 7.49 20.08 -4.79
N LEU A 84 7.28 20.11 -3.47
CA LEU A 84 8.21 20.72 -2.50
C LEU A 84 9.58 20.05 -2.52
N LYS A 85 9.62 18.70 -2.64
CA LYS A 85 10.88 17.95 -2.81
C LYS A 85 11.66 18.39 -4.05
N LYS A 86 10.98 18.53 -5.21
CA LYS A 86 11.61 19.04 -6.44
C LYS A 86 12.16 20.45 -6.25
N ARG A 87 11.40 21.33 -5.61
CA ARG A 87 11.83 22.71 -5.30
C ARG A 87 13.01 22.74 -4.35
N ALA A 88 12.99 21.93 -3.29
CA ALA A 88 14.11 21.81 -2.35
C ALA A 88 15.40 21.38 -3.06
N LYS A 89 15.35 20.32 -3.88
CA LYS A 89 16.49 19.86 -4.69
C LYS A 89 17.01 20.94 -5.64
N LYS A 90 16.10 21.71 -6.26
CA LYS A 90 16.52 22.82 -7.13
C LYS A 90 17.25 23.92 -6.34
N LEU A 91 16.79 24.27 -5.15
CA LEU A 91 17.46 25.25 -4.29
C LEU A 91 18.84 24.79 -3.85
N GLU A 92 19.03 23.50 -3.57
CA GLU A 92 20.32 22.91 -3.22
C GLU A 92 21.40 23.17 -4.28
N THR A 93 21.03 23.28 -5.56
CA THR A 93 21.98 23.58 -6.64
C THR A 93 22.47 25.02 -6.64
N TYR A 94 21.79 25.94 -5.97
CA TYR A 94 22.18 27.37 -5.89
C TYR A 94 23.02 27.70 -4.66
N ASP A 95 22.67 27.08 -3.50
CA ASP A 95 23.25 27.47 -2.22
C ASP A 95 24.02 26.36 -1.50
N ASN A 96 24.09 25.16 -2.07
CA ASN A 96 24.69 23.94 -1.52
C ASN A 96 24.13 23.50 -0.14
N ILE A 97 22.96 24.01 0.25
CA ILE A 97 22.32 23.62 1.50
C ILE A 97 21.42 22.40 1.25
N LYS A 98 21.77 21.26 1.83
CA LYS A 98 21.00 20.01 1.70
C LYS A 98 19.65 20.12 2.42
N ARG A 99 18.56 20.03 1.65
CA ARG A 99 17.18 20.11 2.15
C ARG A 99 16.35 18.84 1.92
N ALA A 100 16.76 18.01 0.97
CA ALA A 100 16.08 16.76 0.67
C ALA A 100 17.01 15.56 0.87
N ILE A 101 16.57 14.62 1.72
CA ILE A 101 17.30 13.39 2.01
C ILE A 101 16.44 12.22 1.56
N THR A 102 17.02 11.31 0.80
CA THR A 102 16.37 10.05 0.44
C THR A 102 16.86 8.96 1.39
N LEU A 103 15.92 8.30 2.09
CA LEU A 103 16.21 7.12 2.87
C LEU A 103 16.34 5.95 1.90
N ASN A 104 17.49 5.30 1.88
CA ASN A 104 17.87 4.29 0.89
C ASN A 104 18.01 2.88 1.48
N ASN A 105 17.48 2.64 2.66
CA ASN A 105 17.45 1.32 3.30
C ASN A 105 16.04 0.97 3.73
N GLN A 106 15.63 -0.27 3.48
CA GLN A 106 14.41 -0.85 3.99
C GLN A 106 14.71 -1.99 4.98
N TYR A 107 13.87 -2.13 6.02
CA TYR A 107 14.02 -3.13 7.08
C TYR A 107 12.75 -3.96 7.29
N ARG A 108 11.76 -3.83 6.39
CA ARG A 108 10.44 -4.48 6.52
C ARG A 108 10.38 -5.83 5.86
N THR A 109 10.70 -5.88 4.58
CA THR A 109 10.37 -7.03 3.72
C THR A 109 11.59 -7.86 3.39
N HIS A 110 11.35 -9.14 3.06
CA HIS A 110 12.37 -10.04 2.56
C HIS A 110 13.24 -9.38 1.49
N PRO A 111 14.58 -9.50 1.52
CA PRO A 111 15.49 -8.78 0.62
C PRO A 111 15.17 -8.95 -0.88
N MET A 112 14.75 -10.14 -1.31
CA MET A 112 14.33 -10.36 -2.71
C MET A 112 13.11 -9.51 -3.10
N LEU A 113 12.12 -9.41 -2.21
CA LEU A 113 10.94 -8.57 -2.43
C LEU A 113 11.28 -7.08 -2.37
N GLY A 114 12.14 -6.69 -1.43
CA GLY A 114 12.66 -5.33 -1.34
C GLY A 114 13.39 -4.93 -2.61
N LYS A 115 14.26 -5.80 -3.13
CA LYS A 115 14.96 -5.57 -4.40
C LYS A 115 13.98 -5.45 -5.58
N PHE A 116 12.98 -6.33 -5.66
CA PHE A 116 11.95 -6.26 -6.70
C PHE A 116 11.21 -4.92 -6.68
N VAL A 117 10.78 -4.46 -5.50
CA VAL A 117 10.08 -3.17 -5.33
C VAL A 117 11.02 -2.01 -5.69
N SER A 118 12.27 -2.01 -5.21
CA SER A 118 13.28 -1.01 -5.52
C SER A 118 13.53 -0.89 -7.02
N ASP A 119 13.78 -2.01 -7.70
CA ASP A 119 14.10 -2.03 -9.13
C ASP A 119 12.93 -1.56 -10.02
N ASN A 120 11.68 -1.93 -9.67
CA ASN A 120 10.52 -1.65 -10.51
C ASN A 120 9.89 -0.28 -10.27
N PHE A 121 9.94 0.25 -9.04
CA PHE A 121 9.21 1.47 -8.68
C PHE A 121 10.12 2.67 -8.37
N TYR A 122 11.38 2.46 -7.97
CA TYR A 122 12.25 3.54 -7.48
C TYR A 122 13.50 3.76 -8.35
N LYS A 123 14.16 2.70 -8.80
CA LYS A 123 15.47 2.76 -9.48
C LYS A 123 15.49 3.67 -10.69
N LYS A 124 14.47 3.63 -11.55
CA LYS A 124 14.37 4.49 -12.74
C LYS A 124 14.30 5.99 -12.43
N HIS A 125 14.08 6.34 -11.17
CA HIS A 125 14.02 7.72 -10.68
C HIS A 125 15.26 8.11 -9.88
N GLY A 126 16.30 7.24 -9.82
CA GLY A 126 17.46 7.44 -9.00
C GLY A 126 17.21 7.37 -7.49
N GLU A 127 16.14 6.67 -7.08
CA GLU A 127 15.69 6.58 -5.69
C GLU A 127 15.70 5.12 -5.17
N SER A 128 16.56 4.27 -5.75
CA SER A 128 16.70 2.87 -5.32
C SER A 128 17.08 2.77 -3.84
N PHE A 129 16.66 1.69 -3.22
CA PHE A 129 17.00 1.36 -1.84
C PHE A 129 17.51 -0.08 -1.71
N ASP A 130 18.26 -0.33 -0.64
CA ASP A 130 18.83 -1.62 -0.29
C ASP A 130 18.10 -2.28 0.89
N SER A 131 18.39 -3.55 1.13
CA SER A 131 17.83 -4.35 2.21
C SER A 131 18.96 -4.88 3.12
N PRO A 132 19.46 -4.05 4.08
CA PRO A 132 20.63 -4.41 4.89
C PRO A 132 20.41 -5.65 5.78
N LEU A 133 19.16 -5.97 6.16
CA LEU A 133 18.86 -7.15 6.96
C LEU A 133 19.35 -8.46 6.31
N GLY A 134 19.47 -8.49 4.98
CA GLY A 134 20.03 -9.64 4.26
C GLY A 134 21.54 -9.81 4.44
N THR A 135 22.25 -8.78 4.89
CA THR A 135 23.71 -8.77 5.03
C THR A 135 24.18 -8.68 6.48
N THR A 136 23.40 -8.07 7.36
CA THR A 136 23.83 -7.70 8.73
C THR A 136 23.36 -8.73 9.78
N ILE A 137 22.21 -9.33 9.58
CA ILE A 137 21.67 -10.36 10.48
C ILE A 137 21.95 -11.72 9.84
N GLY A 138 23.15 -12.19 9.93
CA GLY A 138 23.76 -13.43 9.40
C GLY A 138 22.92 -14.62 8.94
N LYS A 139 21.59 -14.53 9.01
CA LYS A 139 20.65 -15.51 8.46
C LYS A 139 19.34 -14.78 8.10
N VAL A 140 19.23 -14.36 6.83
CA VAL A 140 17.93 -13.95 6.21
C VAL A 140 16.83 -14.95 6.54
N GLU A 141 17.19 -16.21 6.62
CA GLU A 141 16.37 -17.36 6.92
C GLU A 141 15.60 -17.21 8.24
N ASP A 142 16.22 -16.75 9.31
CA ASP A 142 15.57 -16.75 10.64
C ASP A 142 14.54 -15.65 10.80
N TYR A 143 14.71 -14.50 10.14
CA TYR A 143 13.80 -13.36 10.31
C TYR A 143 12.62 -13.38 9.31
N PHE A 144 12.89 -13.79 8.07
CA PHE A 144 11.89 -13.75 6.99
C PHE A 144 11.28 -15.11 6.67
N ASN A 145 11.75 -16.19 7.31
CA ASN A 145 11.23 -17.51 7.07
C ASN A 145 9.79 -17.65 7.53
N GLN A 146 9.04 -18.38 6.75
CA GLN A 146 7.74 -18.94 7.08
C GLN A 146 7.72 -20.40 6.65
N ARG A 147 7.03 -21.25 7.40
CA ARG A 147 6.95 -22.70 7.17
C ARG A 147 5.54 -23.14 6.77
N LEU A 148 4.78 -22.24 6.15
CA LEU A 148 3.45 -22.56 5.67
C LEU A 148 3.51 -23.65 4.60
N GLU A 149 2.70 -24.68 4.77
CA GLU A 149 2.70 -25.88 3.92
C GLU A 149 2.53 -25.54 2.44
N GLY A 150 3.48 -25.97 1.63
CA GLY A 150 3.51 -25.82 0.18
C GLY A 150 4.12 -24.52 -0.33
N ILE A 151 4.54 -23.63 0.61
CA ILE A 151 5.22 -22.36 0.25
C ILE A 151 6.41 -22.06 1.17
N GLU A 152 6.94 -23.07 1.83
CA GLU A 152 8.00 -22.93 2.83
C GLU A 152 9.16 -22.07 2.28
N ASN A 153 9.50 -21.02 3.02
CA ASN A 153 10.60 -20.10 2.71
C ASN A 153 10.53 -19.44 1.32
N THR A 154 9.35 -19.40 0.70
CA THR A 154 9.17 -18.80 -0.61
C THR A 154 8.68 -17.35 -0.45
N PRO A 155 9.47 -16.34 -0.86
CA PRO A 155 9.12 -14.93 -0.66
C PRO A 155 8.01 -14.43 -1.60
N ALA A 156 7.84 -15.05 -2.77
CA ALA A 156 6.80 -14.69 -3.73
C ALA A 156 6.26 -15.90 -4.49
N ILE A 157 4.94 -15.97 -4.64
CA ILE A 157 4.25 -17.03 -5.36
C ILE A 157 3.15 -16.43 -6.21
N TRP A 158 2.95 -17.00 -7.39
CA TRP A 158 1.77 -16.78 -8.21
C TRP A 158 0.87 -18.01 -8.17
N LEU A 159 -0.31 -17.87 -7.59
CA LEU A 159 -1.38 -18.87 -7.68
C LEU A 159 -2.20 -18.59 -8.94
N ASP A 160 -1.97 -19.38 -9.96
CA ASP A 160 -2.68 -19.25 -11.22
C ASP A 160 -4.14 -19.70 -11.08
N VAL A 161 -5.04 -18.83 -11.51
CA VAL A 161 -6.47 -19.09 -11.61
C VAL A 161 -6.92 -18.66 -13.00
N SER A 162 -6.92 -19.61 -13.93
CA SER A 162 -7.12 -19.33 -15.35
C SER A 162 -8.51 -18.75 -15.64
N ASN A 163 -8.60 -17.94 -16.70
CA ASN A 163 -9.87 -17.41 -17.18
C ASN A 163 -10.85 -18.50 -17.60
N LYS A 164 -10.35 -19.70 -17.93
CA LYS A 164 -11.17 -20.87 -18.23
C LYS A 164 -11.95 -21.40 -17.02
N GLU A 165 -11.39 -21.22 -15.81
CA GLU A 165 -12.04 -21.66 -14.57
C GLU A 165 -13.16 -20.72 -14.13
N CYS A 166 -12.94 -19.40 -14.23
CA CYS A 166 -14.00 -18.41 -14.02
C CYS A 166 -13.67 -17.07 -14.67
N LYS A 167 -14.70 -16.45 -15.24
CA LYS A 167 -14.59 -15.13 -15.85
C LYS A 167 -14.70 -14.02 -14.81
N GLU A 168 -14.10 -12.87 -15.11
CA GLU A 168 -14.34 -11.62 -14.40
C GLU A 168 -15.82 -11.26 -14.43
N GLN A 169 -16.41 -10.93 -13.28
CA GLN A 169 -17.80 -10.49 -13.19
C GLN A 169 -17.92 -8.99 -13.49
N ARG A 170 -19.10 -8.55 -13.98
CA ARG A 170 -19.37 -7.13 -14.30
C ARG A 170 -19.08 -6.16 -13.14
N ALA A 171 -19.19 -6.65 -11.92
CA ALA A 171 -18.95 -5.89 -10.69
C ALA A 171 -17.46 -5.82 -10.29
N TRP A 172 -16.53 -6.08 -11.20
CA TRP A 172 -15.10 -6.12 -10.92
C TRP A 172 -14.78 -7.06 -9.74
N SER A 173 -15.25 -8.27 -9.82
CA SER A 173 -14.97 -9.35 -8.88
C SER A 173 -14.71 -10.65 -9.61
N ARG A 174 -14.00 -11.59 -8.97
CA ARG A 174 -13.64 -12.88 -9.53
C ARG A 174 -13.74 -13.94 -8.45
N LYS A 175 -14.78 -14.79 -8.57
CA LYS A 175 -15.13 -15.74 -7.51
C LYS A 175 -14.04 -16.79 -7.29
N CYS A 176 -13.43 -17.30 -8.34
CA CYS A 176 -12.37 -18.32 -8.23
C CYS A 176 -11.13 -17.80 -7.50
N GLU A 177 -10.70 -16.55 -7.72
CA GLU A 177 -9.64 -15.95 -6.93
C GLU A 177 -10.01 -15.86 -5.46
N ALA A 178 -11.21 -15.34 -5.16
CA ALA A 178 -11.70 -15.23 -3.79
C ALA A 178 -11.76 -16.58 -3.08
N GLN A 179 -12.27 -17.62 -3.76
CA GLN A 179 -12.32 -18.99 -3.24
C GLN A 179 -10.92 -19.54 -2.96
N LYS A 180 -9.99 -19.35 -3.90
CA LYS A 180 -8.59 -19.79 -3.75
C LYS A 180 -7.89 -19.12 -2.59
N ILE A 181 -8.07 -17.80 -2.43
CA ILE A 181 -7.55 -17.05 -1.30
C ILE A 181 -8.10 -17.57 0.03
N VAL A 182 -9.42 -17.76 0.12
CA VAL A 182 -10.07 -18.20 1.37
C VAL A 182 -9.68 -19.64 1.73
N GLU A 183 -9.52 -20.52 0.74
CA GLU A 183 -9.02 -21.88 0.90
C GLU A 183 -7.63 -21.90 1.55
N TYR A 184 -6.66 -21.18 0.97
CA TYR A 184 -5.30 -21.11 1.49
C TYR A 184 -5.22 -20.35 2.81
N LEU A 185 -5.98 -19.25 2.96
CA LEU A 185 -6.07 -18.52 4.22
C LEU A 185 -6.52 -19.45 5.34
N LYS A 186 -7.60 -20.21 5.13
CA LYS A 186 -8.12 -21.13 6.16
C LYS A 186 -7.09 -22.21 6.52
N LYS A 187 -6.41 -22.78 5.52
CA LYS A 187 -5.38 -23.78 5.72
C LYS A 187 -4.22 -23.25 6.57
N TRP A 188 -3.78 -22.02 6.32
CA TRP A 188 -2.57 -21.49 6.94
C TRP A 188 -2.82 -20.77 8.25
N ILE A 189 -3.86 -19.94 8.36
CA ILE A 189 -4.10 -19.11 9.55
C ILE A 189 -4.38 -19.95 10.80
N PHE A 190 -4.87 -21.19 10.64
CA PHE A 190 -5.12 -22.12 11.75
C PHE A 190 -4.06 -23.22 11.88
N SER A 191 -3.03 -23.22 11.04
CA SER A 191 -1.89 -24.11 11.21
C SER A 191 -1.02 -23.63 12.38
N LYS A 192 -0.23 -24.55 12.93
CA LYS A 192 0.75 -24.23 13.98
C LYS A 192 1.76 -23.18 13.50
N GLU A 193 2.15 -23.27 12.23
CA GLU A 193 3.12 -22.36 11.60
C GLU A 193 2.54 -20.97 11.30
N GLY A 194 1.21 -20.87 11.28
CA GLY A 194 0.49 -19.63 10.99
C GLY A 194 -0.13 -18.93 12.20
N GLU A 195 -0.07 -19.55 13.40
CA GLU A 195 -0.76 -19.03 14.59
C GLU A 195 -0.28 -17.64 15.02
N ASP A 196 1.01 -17.36 14.84
CA ASP A 196 1.65 -16.07 15.18
C ASP A 196 1.84 -15.15 13.97
N LEU A 197 1.34 -15.54 12.78
CA LEU A 197 1.47 -14.74 11.58
C LEU A 197 0.27 -13.82 11.36
N THR A 198 0.56 -12.65 10.82
CA THR A 198 -0.44 -11.69 10.35
C THR A 198 -0.70 -11.87 8.85
N PHE A 199 -1.97 -11.77 8.45
CA PHE A 199 -2.40 -11.98 7.08
C PHE A 199 -3.12 -10.74 6.53
N GLY A 200 -2.65 -10.23 5.37
CA GLY A 200 -3.31 -9.18 4.61
C GLY A 200 -3.90 -9.74 3.31
N ILE A 201 -5.13 -9.35 2.98
CA ILE A 201 -5.72 -9.66 1.67
C ILE A 201 -6.02 -8.35 0.97
N ILE A 202 -5.25 -8.06 -0.07
CA ILE A 202 -5.30 -6.82 -0.83
C ILE A 202 -5.95 -7.07 -2.18
N THR A 203 -6.85 -6.19 -2.58
CA THR A 203 -7.39 -6.14 -3.94
C THR A 203 -7.57 -4.70 -4.40
N PHE A 204 -7.85 -4.51 -5.69
CA PHE A 204 -8.06 -3.19 -6.27
C PHE A 204 -9.54 -2.76 -6.27
N TYR A 205 -10.47 -3.69 -5.94
CA TYR A 205 -11.91 -3.49 -6.14
C TYR A 205 -12.73 -3.82 -4.90
N ARG A 206 -13.59 -2.88 -4.49
CA ARG A 206 -14.45 -3.03 -3.31
C ARG A 206 -15.36 -4.27 -3.36
N ASN A 207 -15.87 -4.61 -4.55
CA ASN A 207 -16.72 -5.78 -4.71
C ASN A 207 -15.96 -7.10 -4.48
N GLN A 208 -14.67 -7.15 -4.82
CA GLN A 208 -13.84 -8.30 -4.49
C GLN A 208 -13.61 -8.41 -2.97
N VAL A 209 -13.40 -7.28 -2.26
CA VAL A 209 -13.34 -7.25 -0.79
C VAL A 209 -14.64 -7.85 -0.19
N ASN A 210 -15.79 -7.39 -0.67
CA ASN A 210 -17.09 -7.88 -0.19
C ASN A 210 -17.27 -9.38 -0.44
N LEU A 211 -16.87 -9.84 -1.62
CA LEU A 211 -16.94 -11.26 -1.99
C LEU A 211 -16.06 -12.13 -1.08
N ILE A 212 -14.80 -11.72 -0.84
CA ILE A 212 -13.87 -12.43 0.06
C ILE A 212 -14.44 -12.46 1.48
N ASN A 213 -14.94 -11.34 2.01
CA ASN A 213 -15.53 -11.28 3.33
C ASN A 213 -16.77 -12.17 3.48
N ASN A 214 -17.61 -12.26 2.43
CA ASN A 214 -18.77 -13.15 2.44
C ASN A 214 -18.33 -14.62 2.46
N LEU A 215 -17.34 -15.01 1.66
CA LEU A 215 -16.80 -16.37 1.68
C LEU A 215 -16.16 -16.73 3.02
N ILE A 216 -15.47 -15.80 3.68
CA ILE A 216 -14.97 -16.00 5.04
C ILE A 216 -16.14 -16.23 6.02
N LYS A 217 -17.23 -15.44 5.93
CA LYS A 217 -18.42 -15.64 6.78
C LYS A 217 -19.09 -16.98 6.54
N GLU A 218 -19.12 -17.47 5.30
CA GLU A 218 -19.75 -18.72 4.91
C GLU A 218 -18.90 -19.95 5.28
N GLN A 219 -17.59 -19.89 5.12
CA GLN A 219 -16.69 -21.05 5.25
C GLN A 219 -16.03 -21.18 6.61
N PHE A 220 -16.02 -20.11 7.43
CA PHE A 220 -15.43 -20.13 8.77
C PHE A 220 -16.52 -20.24 9.82
N THR A 221 -16.30 -21.09 10.85
CA THR A 221 -17.20 -21.18 12.01
C THR A 221 -17.19 -19.85 12.78
N LYS A 222 -18.10 -19.71 13.75
CA LYS A 222 -18.12 -18.54 14.60
C LYS A 222 -16.83 -18.43 15.43
N GLU A 223 -16.38 -19.55 15.99
CA GLU A 223 -15.16 -19.65 16.80
C GLU A 223 -13.92 -19.30 15.96
N GLU A 224 -13.83 -19.80 14.73
CA GLU A 224 -12.76 -19.46 13.79
C GLU A 224 -12.74 -17.96 13.48
N ARG A 225 -13.90 -17.34 13.26
CA ARG A 225 -13.99 -15.88 13.04
C ARG A 225 -13.60 -15.08 14.27
N ASP A 226 -13.98 -15.54 15.45
CA ASP A 226 -13.56 -14.88 16.71
C ASP A 226 -12.04 -14.94 16.90
N ILE A 227 -11.40 -16.04 16.52
CA ILE A 227 -9.94 -16.17 16.56
C ILE A 227 -9.24 -15.22 15.57
N ILE A 228 -9.69 -15.14 14.32
CA ILE A 228 -9.06 -14.28 13.31
C ILE A 228 -9.29 -12.78 13.55
N ASN A 229 -10.34 -12.43 14.29
CA ASN A 229 -10.63 -11.05 14.67
C ASN A 229 -9.89 -10.60 15.94
N ARG A 230 -9.24 -11.51 16.67
CA ARG A 230 -8.42 -11.16 17.83
C ARG A 230 -7.13 -10.49 17.37
N ARG A 231 -6.64 -9.57 18.18
CA ARG A 231 -5.30 -9.03 18.01
C ARG A 231 -4.27 -10.02 18.55
N LEU A 232 -3.09 -10.04 17.94
CA LEU A 232 -1.94 -10.79 18.46
C LEU A 232 -1.42 -10.13 19.75
N SER A 233 -0.49 -10.80 20.45
CA SER A 233 0.08 -10.34 21.70
C SER A 233 0.79 -8.98 21.61
N ASP A 234 1.31 -8.65 20.44
CA ASP A 234 1.92 -7.35 20.13
C ASP A 234 0.91 -6.25 19.74
N GLY A 235 -0.40 -6.56 19.77
CA GLY A 235 -1.49 -5.67 19.41
C GLY A 235 -1.77 -5.59 17.91
N SER A 236 -1.04 -6.32 17.05
CA SER A 236 -1.24 -6.33 15.62
C SER A 236 -2.56 -7.00 15.22
N GLU A 237 -3.15 -6.56 14.10
CA GLU A 237 -4.35 -7.14 13.50
C GLU A 237 -3.98 -8.45 12.81
N ARG A 238 -4.64 -9.56 13.19
CA ARG A 238 -4.30 -10.88 12.67
C ARG A 238 -4.71 -11.08 11.21
N LEU A 239 -5.86 -10.56 10.82
CA LEU A 239 -6.36 -10.60 9.46
C LEU A 239 -6.97 -9.28 9.04
N ARG A 240 -6.58 -8.78 7.87
CA ARG A 240 -7.21 -7.64 7.24
C ARG A 240 -7.55 -7.94 5.78
N VAL A 241 -8.77 -7.60 5.37
CA VAL A 241 -9.23 -7.66 3.98
C VAL A 241 -9.61 -6.26 3.53
N GLY A 242 -9.03 -5.77 2.43
CA GLY A 242 -9.32 -4.41 1.98
C GLY A 242 -8.80 -4.06 0.59
N THR A 243 -9.13 -2.85 0.16
CA THR A 243 -8.54 -2.29 -1.06
C THR A 243 -7.14 -1.77 -0.80
N VAL A 244 -6.32 -1.66 -1.85
CA VAL A 244 -4.94 -1.14 -1.78
C VAL A 244 -4.86 0.15 -0.97
N ASP A 245 -5.82 1.07 -1.19
CA ASP A 245 -5.85 2.38 -0.53
C ASP A 245 -5.99 2.27 0.99
N SER A 246 -6.61 1.19 1.50
CA SER A 246 -6.77 0.93 2.94
C SER A 246 -5.57 0.26 3.61
N PHE A 247 -4.55 -0.12 2.84
CA PHE A 247 -3.35 -0.81 3.33
C PHE A 247 -2.11 0.08 3.43
N GLN A 248 -2.20 1.33 3.01
CA GLN A 248 -1.07 2.24 3.13
C GLN A 248 -0.67 2.45 4.60
N GLY A 249 0.63 2.43 4.90
CA GLY A 249 1.15 2.49 6.25
C GLY A 249 1.09 1.17 7.04
N MET A 250 0.41 0.14 6.52
CA MET A 250 0.28 -1.17 7.19
C MET A 250 1.31 -2.17 6.68
N GLU A 251 1.51 -3.25 7.46
CA GLU A 251 2.37 -4.36 7.10
C GLU A 251 1.85 -5.66 7.69
N PHE A 252 2.05 -6.77 6.98
CA PHE A 252 1.61 -8.12 7.35
C PHE A 252 2.70 -9.13 7.02
N ASP A 253 2.77 -10.24 7.74
CA ASP A 253 3.74 -11.30 7.43
C ASP A 253 3.47 -11.91 6.06
N ILE A 254 2.22 -12.27 5.79
CA ILE A 254 1.75 -12.86 4.55
C ILE A 254 0.73 -11.95 3.89
N VAL A 255 0.93 -11.64 2.62
CA VAL A 255 -0.02 -10.83 1.85
C VAL A 255 -0.51 -11.60 0.63
N PHE A 256 -1.82 -11.77 0.53
CA PHE A 256 -2.51 -12.15 -0.70
C PHE A 256 -2.84 -10.91 -1.52
N LEU A 257 -2.53 -10.95 -2.81
CA LEU A 257 -2.90 -9.90 -3.76
C LEU A 257 -3.84 -10.49 -4.83
N SER A 258 -5.12 -10.13 -4.77
CA SER A 258 -6.13 -10.52 -5.77
C SER A 258 -6.14 -9.51 -6.92
N ILE A 259 -5.81 -9.96 -8.11
CA ILE A 259 -5.66 -9.13 -9.32
C ILE A 259 -7.01 -8.79 -9.94
N VAL A 260 -7.95 -9.74 -9.95
CA VAL A 260 -9.31 -9.66 -10.51
C VAL A 260 -9.34 -9.57 -12.04
N ARG A 261 -8.49 -8.73 -12.63
CA ARG A 261 -8.48 -8.47 -14.07
C ARG A 261 -7.95 -9.67 -14.84
N SER A 262 -8.81 -10.21 -15.69
CA SER A 262 -8.49 -11.32 -16.58
C SER A 262 -9.34 -11.15 -17.84
N ARG A 263 -8.71 -10.79 -18.96
CA ARG A 263 -9.36 -10.63 -20.25
C ARG A 263 -8.52 -11.26 -21.34
N ASP A 264 -9.17 -11.95 -22.25
CA ASP A 264 -8.52 -12.46 -23.44
C ASP A 264 -8.07 -11.27 -24.33
N ILE A 265 -6.78 -11.11 -24.46
CA ILE A 265 -6.14 -10.06 -25.28
C ILE A 265 -6.59 -10.15 -26.74
N LYS A 266 -6.89 -11.35 -27.24
CA LYS A 266 -7.36 -11.57 -28.63
C LYS A 266 -8.72 -10.96 -28.92
N THR A 267 -9.51 -10.65 -27.91
CA THR A 267 -10.86 -10.04 -28.04
C THR A 267 -10.83 -8.51 -28.02
N ILE A 268 -9.65 -7.90 -27.88
CA ILE A 268 -9.50 -6.48 -27.69
C ILE A 268 -9.09 -5.83 -29.02
N SER A 269 -9.89 -4.87 -29.48
CA SER A 269 -9.51 -4.04 -30.63
C SER A 269 -8.35 -3.13 -30.24
N ASP A 270 -7.40 -2.91 -31.16
CA ASP A 270 -6.17 -2.11 -31.00
C ASP A 270 -6.36 -0.66 -30.48
N LYS A 271 -7.60 -0.27 -30.22
CA LYS A 271 -7.97 1.08 -29.76
C LYS A 271 -8.31 1.18 -28.27
N LEU A 272 -8.26 0.07 -27.53
CA LEU A 272 -8.53 0.11 -26.09
C LEU A 272 -7.29 0.59 -25.34
N LYS A 273 -7.41 1.73 -24.67
CA LYS A 273 -6.36 2.26 -23.78
C LYS A 273 -6.09 1.25 -22.66
N ASP A 274 -4.84 1.12 -22.24
CA ASP A 274 -4.37 0.22 -21.16
C ASP A 274 -5.27 0.25 -19.93
N TYR A 275 -5.83 1.41 -19.57
CA TYR A 275 -6.76 1.55 -18.46
C TYR A 275 -8.03 0.70 -18.60
N ASN A 276 -8.55 0.53 -19.79
CA ASN A 276 -9.73 -0.31 -20.04
C ASN A 276 -9.42 -1.80 -19.90
N LEU A 277 -8.16 -2.17 -20.13
CA LEU A 277 -7.66 -3.53 -19.96
C LEU A 277 -7.38 -3.86 -18.51
N PHE A 278 -6.50 -3.07 -17.92
CA PHE A 278 -5.88 -3.34 -16.63
C PHE A 278 -6.54 -2.57 -15.48
N GLY A 279 -7.37 -1.56 -15.77
CA GLY A 279 -8.05 -0.76 -14.75
C GLY A 279 -7.05 -0.13 -13.77
N PHE A 280 -7.27 -0.32 -12.49
CA PHE A 280 -6.40 0.22 -11.44
C PHE A 280 -4.99 -0.39 -11.39
N LEU A 281 -4.75 -1.51 -12.06
CA LEU A 281 -3.41 -2.10 -12.21
C LEU A 281 -2.45 -1.22 -13.02
N VAL A 282 -2.94 -0.30 -13.84
CA VAL A 282 -2.10 0.68 -14.56
C VAL A 282 -1.42 1.65 -13.58
N SER A 283 -2.01 1.89 -12.42
CA SER A 283 -1.46 2.82 -11.42
C SER A 283 -0.23 2.24 -10.74
N LYS A 284 0.95 2.76 -11.09
CA LYS A 284 2.23 2.34 -10.49
C LYS A 284 2.27 2.54 -8.98
N ASN A 285 1.65 3.61 -8.49
CA ASN A 285 1.56 3.91 -7.07
C ASN A 285 0.74 2.83 -6.32
N ARG A 286 -0.41 2.40 -6.88
CA ARG A 286 -1.19 1.30 -6.32
C ARG A 286 -0.44 -0.04 -6.37
N LEU A 287 0.24 -0.34 -7.47
CA LEU A 287 1.08 -1.54 -7.55
C LEU A 287 2.22 -1.49 -6.53
N CYS A 288 2.91 -0.36 -6.39
CA CYS A 288 3.97 -0.18 -5.39
C CYS A 288 3.46 -0.48 -3.99
N VAL A 289 2.32 0.09 -3.58
CA VAL A 289 1.73 -0.18 -2.27
C VAL A 289 1.32 -1.64 -2.15
N SER A 290 0.58 -2.20 -3.12
CA SER A 290 0.06 -3.57 -3.04
C SER A 290 1.17 -4.63 -2.94
N MET A 291 2.33 -4.36 -3.53
CA MET A 291 3.48 -5.27 -3.57
C MET A 291 4.57 -4.96 -2.53
N SER A 292 4.31 -4.07 -1.57
CA SER A 292 5.27 -3.68 -0.53
C SER A 292 4.72 -3.78 0.90
N ARG A 293 3.60 -4.48 1.09
CA ARG A 293 2.97 -4.62 2.43
C ARG A 293 3.38 -5.88 3.19
N GLN A 294 3.95 -6.85 2.51
CA GLN A 294 4.39 -8.11 3.10
C GLN A 294 5.76 -7.99 3.78
N LYS A 295 5.94 -8.75 4.87
CA LYS A 295 7.25 -8.97 5.50
C LYS A 295 7.91 -10.21 4.93
N LYS A 296 7.21 -11.34 4.91
CA LYS A 296 7.74 -12.69 4.60
C LYS A 296 7.38 -13.18 3.21
N SER A 297 6.08 -13.17 2.84
CA SER A 297 5.65 -13.70 1.54
C SER A 297 4.54 -12.88 0.90
N LEU A 298 4.67 -12.70 -0.42
CA LEU A 298 3.66 -12.16 -1.31
C LEU A 298 3.05 -13.28 -2.16
N ILE A 299 1.72 -13.44 -2.08
CA ILE A 299 0.98 -14.45 -2.82
C ILE A 299 0.05 -13.73 -3.79
N VAL A 300 0.44 -13.67 -5.04
CA VAL A 300 -0.39 -13.11 -6.11
C VAL A 300 -1.36 -14.17 -6.57
N VAL A 301 -2.65 -13.83 -6.63
CA VAL A 301 -3.71 -14.72 -7.09
C VAL A 301 -4.38 -14.06 -8.29
N GLY A 302 -4.34 -14.72 -9.43
CA GLY A 302 -4.87 -14.19 -10.67
C GLY A 302 -4.56 -15.06 -11.87
N ASP A 303 -5.04 -14.63 -13.03
CA ASP A 303 -4.73 -15.23 -14.32
C ASP A 303 -3.34 -14.79 -14.78
N LYS A 304 -2.51 -15.74 -15.13
CA LYS A 304 -1.14 -15.46 -15.61
C LYS A 304 -1.06 -15.30 -17.13
N GLU A 305 -2.12 -15.69 -17.88
CA GLU A 305 -2.22 -15.56 -19.35
C GLU A 305 -2.90 -14.17 -19.75
#